data_e33bf831e9eeba86fa9b55721bc9a8e8
#
_entry.id   e33bf831e9eeba86fa9b55721bc9a8e8
#
_cell.length_a   1.000
_cell.length_b   1.000
_cell.length_c   1.000
_cell.angle_alpha   90.00
_cell.angle_beta   90.00
_cell.angle_gamma   90.00
#
_symmetry.space_group_name_H-M   'P 1'
#
loop_
_entity.id
_entity.type
_entity.pdbx_description
1 polymer ?
#
loop_
_entity_poly.entity_id
_entity_poly.type
_entity_poly.pdbx_seq_one_letter_code
_entity_poly.pdbx_strand_id
1 'polypeptide(L)'
;MIDRDHFSPKPRKKVLVSKDFREVLISQETSIVEQRIITTILSAIKDQQSLFINVKSPIDNQSQLSFDDCYDGWANQGYVEFLITFQELNQELKQEKKMKNSSIKQALVNMTNINWLTLRDESINGYSAVPFILSPKWNSKNIYFKMDKAVMKHLLNMSSYFPLKKDLPYVVSSPNTLRFLMWLLKFQKQQFIVKEYSQILKELSMPKNKYENRAKFERDFLRNVKADLDSFNDLSFNYSCNRGIYSFVFYDTRNSVGENQKYPTLNELQIVRSLKYLKKRRDLSENNINVLKKLFEVKGHSKLSKTLNGKINAKMQGDDYIKAVFVYLENPATLSP
;
A
#
# COMPACT_ATOMS: atom_id res chain seq x y z
N MET A 1 -2.81 8.57 29.25
CA MET A 1 -2.08 9.71 28.65
C MET A 1 -0.72 9.20 28.25
N ILE A 2 -0.51 8.88 26.97
CA ILE A 2 0.79 8.37 26.46
C ILE A 2 1.61 9.61 26.14
N ASP A 3 2.72 9.74 26.85
CA ASP A 3 3.66 10.85 26.74
C ASP A 3 4.23 10.93 25.31
N ARG A 4 3.84 11.97 24.56
CA ARG A 4 4.21 12.19 23.16
C ARG A 4 5.55 12.91 22.96
N ASP A 5 6.19 13.35 24.03
CA ASP A 5 7.31 14.28 23.96
C ASP A 5 8.70 13.64 23.80
N HIS A 6 8.80 12.32 23.70
CA HIS A 6 10.10 11.64 23.53
C HIS A 6 10.42 11.13 22.13
N PHE A 7 9.62 11.47 21.11
CA PHE A 7 9.92 11.15 19.72
C PHE A 7 10.42 12.39 18.96
N SER A 8 11.67 12.75 19.19
CA SER A 8 12.42 13.53 18.20
C SER A 8 12.43 12.76 16.88
N PRO A 9 12.00 13.38 15.74
CA PRO A 9 11.90 12.67 14.48
C PRO A 9 13.30 12.48 13.87
N LYS A 10 14.06 11.50 14.35
CA LYS A 10 15.12 10.94 13.50
C LYS A 10 14.47 10.46 12.21
N PRO A 11 15.05 10.75 11.03
CA PRO A 11 14.46 10.31 9.76
C PRO A 11 14.26 8.80 9.82
N ARG A 12 12.97 8.38 9.91
CA ARG A 12 12.62 6.97 10.03
C ARG A 12 13.16 6.26 8.82
N LYS A 13 14.08 5.32 9.04
CA LYS A 13 14.71 4.56 7.96
C LYS A 13 13.62 3.82 7.18
N LYS A 14 13.57 4.05 5.87
CA LYS A 14 12.67 3.34 4.97
C LYS A 14 13.43 2.20 4.30
N VAL A 15 12.77 1.07 4.10
CA VAL A 15 13.20 -0.01 3.21
C VAL A 15 12.39 0.06 1.92
N LEU A 16 12.92 -0.50 0.84
CA LEU A 16 12.27 -0.48 -0.45
C LEU A 16 11.69 -1.87 -0.73
N VAL A 17 10.44 -1.90 -1.14
CA VAL A 17 9.72 -3.11 -1.51
C VAL A 17 9.46 -3.07 -3.01
N SER A 18 9.99 -4.02 -3.77
CA SER A 18 9.72 -4.12 -5.20
C SER A 18 8.24 -4.42 -5.47
N LYS A 19 7.78 -4.08 -6.67
CA LYS A 19 6.39 -4.34 -7.08
C LYS A 19 6.04 -5.82 -6.98
N ASP A 20 6.93 -6.69 -7.44
CA ASP A 20 6.71 -8.14 -7.46
C ASP A 20 6.65 -8.70 -6.04
N PHE A 21 7.58 -8.29 -5.18
CA PHE A 21 7.57 -8.72 -3.78
C PHE A 21 6.37 -8.18 -3.00
N ARG A 22 5.86 -7.00 -3.35
CA ARG A 22 4.59 -6.49 -2.80
C ARG A 22 3.44 -7.45 -3.08
N GLU A 23 3.32 -8.00 -4.30
CA GLU A 23 2.26 -8.96 -4.63
C GLU A 23 2.39 -10.24 -3.80
N VAL A 24 3.62 -10.70 -3.55
CA VAL A 24 3.87 -11.83 -2.65
C VAL A 24 3.40 -11.52 -1.23
N LEU A 25 3.73 -10.35 -0.68
CA LEU A 25 3.30 -9.92 0.65
C LEU A 25 1.78 -9.78 0.80
N ILE A 26 1.08 -9.45 -0.28
CA ILE A 26 -0.38 -9.37 -0.30
C ILE A 26 -0.99 -10.78 -0.31
N SER A 27 -0.45 -11.68 -1.12
CA SER A 27 -1.00 -13.02 -1.33
C SER A 27 -0.75 -14.00 -0.19
N GLN A 28 0.27 -13.75 0.64
CA GLN A 28 0.68 -14.65 1.72
C GLN A 28 0.26 -14.13 3.09
N GLU A 29 -0.23 -15.04 3.95
CA GLU A 29 -0.41 -14.74 5.37
C GLU A 29 0.93 -14.86 6.08
N THR A 30 1.41 -13.75 6.62
CA THR A 30 2.65 -13.70 7.38
C THR A 30 2.39 -13.26 8.81
N SER A 31 3.08 -13.87 9.76
CA SER A 31 3.08 -13.43 11.16
C SER A 31 3.89 -12.14 11.33
N ILE A 32 3.69 -11.42 12.41
CA ILE A 32 4.50 -10.23 12.76
C ILE A 32 6.00 -10.59 12.84
N VAL A 33 6.32 -11.77 13.35
CA VAL A 33 7.71 -12.23 13.47
C VAL A 33 8.35 -12.41 12.09
N GLU A 34 7.66 -13.05 11.16
CA GLU A 34 8.11 -13.20 9.76
C GLU A 34 8.27 -11.83 9.08
N GLN A 35 7.32 -10.90 9.28
CA GLN A 35 7.41 -9.54 8.74
C GLN A 35 8.62 -8.77 9.27
N ARG A 36 9.01 -8.98 10.53
CA ARG A 36 10.23 -8.40 11.12
C ARG A 36 11.48 -8.99 10.49
N ILE A 37 11.54 -10.30 10.29
CA ILE A 37 12.65 -10.97 9.60
C ILE A 37 12.77 -10.42 8.17
N ILE A 38 11.68 -10.35 7.43
CA ILE A 38 11.62 -9.79 6.07
C ILE A 38 12.17 -8.35 6.04
N THR A 39 11.71 -7.51 6.95
CA THR A 39 12.13 -6.09 6.98
C THR A 39 13.60 -5.96 7.35
N THR A 40 14.12 -6.84 8.18
CA THR A 40 15.55 -6.91 8.51
C THR A 40 16.38 -7.32 7.29
N ILE A 41 15.93 -8.33 6.54
CA ILE A 41 16.58 -8.73 5.28
C ILE A 41 16.57 -7.57 4.27
N LEU A 42 15.41 -6.94 4.05
CA LEU A 42 15.30 -5.78 3.15
C LEU A 42 16.20 -4.62 3.60
N SER A 43 16.38 -4.43 4.90
CA SER A 43 17.30 -3.43 5.43
C SER A 43 18.75 -3.78 5.16
N ALA A 44 19.13 -5.05 5.25
CA ALA A 44 20.49 -5.52 4.98
C ALA A 44 20.88 -5.37 3.50
N ILE A 45 19.92 -5.56 2.58
CA ILE A 45 20.18 -5.43 1.14
C ILE A 45 19.94 -4.01 0.59
N LYS A 46 19.51 -3.06 1.42
CA LYS A 46 19.09 -1.72 1.01
C LYS A 46 20.16 -0.97 0.20
N ASP A 47 21.41 -1.05 0.63
CA ASP A 47 22.49 -0.33 -0.03
C ASP A 47 22.76 -0.91 -1.42
N GLN A 48 22.57 -2.21 -1.59
CA GLN A 48 22.63 -2.88 -2.89
C GLN A 48 21.46 -2.47 -3.78
N GLN A 49 20.23 -2.35 -3.21
CA GLN A 49 19.08 -1.85 -3.94
C GLN A 49 19.31 -0.44 -4.52
N SER A 50 20.03 0.42 -3.80
CA SER A 50 20.28 1.80 -4.25
C SER A 50 21.10 1.87 -5.54
N LEU A 51 21.95 0.91 -5.80
CA LEU A 51 22.73 0.81 -7.04
C LEU A 51 21.84 0.65 -8.27
N PHE A 52 20.64 0.02 -8.13
CA PHE A 52 19.69 -0.21 -9.22
C PHE A 52 18.67 0.91 -9.39
N ILE A 53 18.48 1.77 -8.38
CA ILE A 53 17.53 2.91 -8.45
C ILE A 53 18.12 4.05 -9.27
N ASN A 54 19.41 4.26 -9.19
CA ASN A 54 20.11 5.39 -9.81
C ASN A 54 20.34 5.20 -11.34
N VAL A 55 20.02 4.04 -11.91
CA VAL A 55 20.05 3.78 -13.34
C VAL A 55 18.83 4.40 -14.03
N LYS A 56 18.60 5.70 -13.83
CA LYS A 56 17.53 6.48 -14.48
C LYS A 56 18.03 7.42 -15.56
N SER A 57 19.09 7.09 -16.24
CA SER A 57 19.46 7.81 -17.44
C SER A 57 19.71 6.84 -18.58
N PRO A 58 18.99 6.93 -19.68
CA PRO A 58 19.48 6.43 -20.93
C PRO A 58 20.56 7.39 -21.41
N ILE A 59 21.69 7.43 -20.73
CA ILE A 59 22.87 8.07 -21.24
C ILE A 59 23.70 6.95 -21.86
N ASP A 60 23.72 6.97 -23.15
CA ASP A 60 24.53 6.18 -24.05
C ASP A 60 24.43 4.65 -23.92
N ASN A 61 24.36 4.03 -25.07
CA ASN A 61 24.41 2.60 -25.39
C ASN A 61 25.61 1.82 -24.82
N GLN A 62 26.16 2.24 -23.68
CA GLN A 62 27.25 1.57 -23.00
C GLN A 62 26.76 1.08 -21.64
N SER A 63 26.64 -0.26 -21.63
CA SER A 63 26.56 -1.08 -20.43
C SER A 63 25.45 -0.66 -19.44
N GLN A 64 24.22 -0.95 -19.77
CA GLN A 64 23.38 -1.58 -18.79
C GLN A 64 24.24 -2.72 -18.21
N LEU A 65 24.90 -2.47 -17.07
CA LEU A 65 25.40 -3.57 -16.25
C LEU A 65 24.18 -4.44 -16.05
N SER A 66 24.15 -5.58 -16.72
CA SER A 66 23.04 -6.46 -16.58
C SER A 66 22.97 -6.79 -15.10
N PHE A 67 21.79 -6.98 -14.56
CA PHE A 67 21.64 -7.46 -13.20
C PHE A 67 22.50 -8.71 -12.97
N ASP A 68 22.72 -9.49 -13.99
CA ASP A 68 23.56 -10.67 -14.05
C ASP A 68 25.04 -10.31 -13.87
N ASP A 69 25.58 -9.24 -14.45
CA ASP A 69 26.98 -8.81 -14.31
C ASP A 69 27.33 -8.37 -12.88
N CYS A 70 26.40 -7.68 -12.19
CA CYS A 70 26.56 -7.36 -10.76
C CYS A 70 26.46 -8.60 -9.87
N TYR A 71 25.82 -9.65 -10.34
CA TYR A 71 25.60 -10.91 -9.64
C TYR A 71 26.66 -11.98 -9.94
N ASP A 72 27.46 -11.82 -10.98
CA ASP A 72 28.45 -12.82 -11.40
C ASP A 72 29.55 -13.06 -10.34
N GLY A 73 29.82 -12.10 -9.47
CA GLY A 73 30.65 -12.31 -8.28
C GLY A 73 30.03 -13.30 -7.26
N TRP A 74 28.71 -13.49 -7.28
CA TRP A 74 27.96 -14.45 -6.46
C TRP A 74 27.46 -15.65 -7.27
N ALA A 75 27.73 -15.66 -8.57
CA ALA A 75 27.08 -16.45 -9.58
C ALA A 75 27.33 -17.96 -9.52
N ASN A 76 28.39 -18.39 -8.87
CA ASN A 76 28.77 -19.81 -8.86
C ASN A 76 27.97 -20.67 -7.87
N GLN A 77 27.12 -20.09 -6.99
CA GLN A 77 26.48 -20.86 -5.91
C GLN A 77 24.95 -20.98 -6.01
N GLY A 78 24.26 -20.29 -6.91
CA GLY A 78 22.79 -20.35 -7.03
C GLY A 78 22.01 -19.74 -5.85
N TYR A 79 22.69 -19.30 -4.79
CA TYR A 79 22.08 -18.71 -3.59
C TYR A 79 22.99 -17.65 -2.94
N VAL A 80 22.36 -16.80 -2.12
CA VAL A 80 23.02 -15.79 -1.27
C VAL A 80 22.91 -16.21 0.17
N GLU A 81 24.00 -16.11 0.94
CA GLU A 81 24.04 -16.42 2.36
C GLU A 81 23.78 -15.17 3.22
N PHE A 82 22.99 -15.32 4.26
CA PHE A 82 22.68 -14.29 5.23
C PHE A 82 23.08 -14.72 6.64
N LEU A 83 23.59 -13.74 7.38
CA LEU A 83 23.82 -13.83 8.81
C LEU A 83 23.06 -12.70 9.50
N ILE A 84 22.16 -13.05 10.41
CA ILE A 84 21.41 -12.10 11.25
C ILE A 84 21.54 -12.56 12.69
N THR A 85 21.57 -11.64 13.64
CA THR A 85 21.60 -11.99 15.06
C THR A 85 20.19 -11.91 15.67
N PHE A 86 19.93 -12.70 16.72
CA PHE A 86 18.69 -12.56 17.52
C PHE A 86 18.57 -11.17 18.15
N GLN A 87 19.70 -10.51 18.41
CA GLN A 87 19.74 -9.17 18.95
C GLN A 87 19.26 -8.14 17.94
N GLU A 88 19.70 -8.22 16.67
CA GLU A 88 19.23 -7.30 15.61
C GLU A 88 17.72 -7.37 15.43
N LEU A 89 17.12 -8.56 15.44
CA LEU A 89 15.68 -8.75 15.33
C LEU A 89 14.90 -8.16 16.51
N ASN A 90 15.54 -7.98 17.67
CA ASN A 90 14.93 -7.45 18.88
C ASN A 90 15.40 -6.03 19.23
N GLN A 91 16.33 -5.44 18.46
CA GLN A 91 17.02 -4.19 18.80
C GLN A 91 16.06 -3.00 18.97
N GLU A 92 15.02 -2.94 18.15
CA GLU A 92 14.06 -1.82 18.15
C GLU A 92 12.85 -2.07 19.09
N LEU A 93 12.87 -3.18 19.85
CA LEU A 93 11.77 -3.56 20.71
C LEU A 93 12.04 -3.21 22.18
N LYS A 94 11.03 -2.64 22.83
CA LYS A 94 11.02 -2.55 24.30
C LYS A 94 11.06 -3.96 24.90
N GLN A 95 11.61 -4.08 26.12
CA GLN A 95 11.84 -5.38 26.78
C GLN A 95 10.59 -6.29 26.75
N GLU A 96 9.41 -5.70 27.01
CA GLU A 96 8.12 -6.39 27.05
C GLU A 96 7.65 -6.95 25.71
N LYS A 97 8.16 -6.40 24.59
CA LYS A 97 7.79 -6.78 23.23
C LYS A 97 8.85 -7.61 22.52
N LYS A 98 9.92 -7.99 23.22
CA LYS A 98 10.99 -8.82 22.65
C LYS A 98 10.43 -10.18 22.21
N MET A 99 10.80 -10.58 21.02
CA MET A 99 10.43 -11.89 20.49
C MET A 99 11.21 -13.00 21.20
N LYS A 100 10.52 -14.05 21.58
CA LYS A 100 11.17 -15.27 22.10
C LYS A 100 11.96 -15.93 20.96
N ASN A 101 13.15 -16.46 21.27
CA ASN A 101 13.96 -17.17 20.28
C ASN A 101 13.21 -18.37 19.66
N SER A 102 12.33 -19.03 20.41
CA SER A 102 11.46 -20.10 19.89
C SER A 102 10.53 -19.61 18.79
N SER A 103 9.93 -18.42 18.96
CA SER A 103 9.04 -17.83 17.95
C SER A 103 9.80 -17.43 16.68
N ILE A 104 11.02 -16.90 16.83
CA ILE A 104 11.88 -16.60 15.69
C ILE A 104 12.27 -17.87 14.92
N LYS A 105 12.66 -18.92 15.64
CA LYS A 105 13.01 -20.23 15.05
C LYS A 105 11.82 -20.82 14.28
N GLN A 106 10.63 -20.79 14.88
CA GLN A 106 9.41 -21.26 14.22
C GLN A 106 9.08 -20.46 12.96
N ALA A 107 9.22 -19.13 13.02
CA ALA A 107 9.00 -18.26 11.84
C ALA A 107 9.99 -18.60 10.71
N LEU A 108 11.26 -18.84 11.01
CA LEU A 108 12.26 -19.27 10.03
C LEU A 108 11.87 -20.60 9.37
N VAL A 109 11.40 -21.58 10.15
CA VAL A 109 10.91 -22.87 9.62
C VAL A 109 9.68 -22.62 8.73
N ASN A 110 8.71 -21.82 9.18
CA ASN A 110 7.54 -21.49 8.38
C ASN A 110 7.91 -20.88 7.03
N MET A 111 8.90 -19.96 7.02
CA MET A 111 9.34 -19.29 5.80
C MET A 111 10.01 -20.23 4.79
N THR A 112 10.51 -21.39 5.21
CA THR A 112 10.98 -22.45 4.30
C THR A 112 9.86 -23.30 3.70
N ASN A 113 8.71 -23.37 4.40
CA ASN A 113 7.56 -24.16 3.96
C ASN A 113 6.57 -23.36 3.12
N ILE A 114 6.70 -22.02 3.09
CA ILE A 114 5.82 -21.16 2.29
C ILE A 114 6.47 -20.96 0.92
N ASN A 115 5.76 -21.34 -0.12
CA ASN A 115 6.14 -21.00 -1.49
C ASN A 115 5.89 -19.52 -1.73
N TRP A 116 6.93 -18.72 -1.56
CA TRP A 116 6.85 -17.28 -1.69
C TRP A 116 6.87 -16.82 -3.14
N LEU A 117 7.47 -17.62 -4.01
CA LEU A 117 7.61 -17.30 -5.40
C LEU A 117 7.35 -18.55 -6.22
N THR A 118 6.55 -18.40 -7.28
CA THR A 118 6.42 -19.42 -8.31
C THR A 118 7.10 -18.87 -9.57
N LEU A 119 8.20 -19.46 -9.95
CA LEU A 119 8.99 -19.06 -11.10
C LEU A 119 8.73 -19.98 -12.27
N ARG A 120 8.71 -19.42 -13.48
CA ARG A 120 8.73 -20.22 -14.68
C ARG A 120 10.10 -20.90 -14.78
N ASP A 121 10.07 -22.21 -14.89
CA ASP A 121 11.26 -23.04 -15.06
C ASP A 121 11.27 -23.60 -16.50
N GLU A 122 12.16 -23.06 -17.31
CA GLU A 122 12.25 -23.43 -18.73
C GLU A 122 12.82 -24.84 -18.91
N SER A 123 13.62 -25.34 -17.96
CA SER A 123 14.22 -26.67 -18.03
C SER A 123 13.20 -27.80 -17.99
N ILE A 124 12.07 -27.58 -17.29
CA ILE A 124 10.95 -28.53 -17.20
C ILE A 124 9.71 -28.04 -17.95
N ASN A 125 9.81 -26.92 -18.68
CA ASN A 125 8.68 -26.23 -19.31
C ASN A 125 7.47 -26.06 -18.36
N GLY A 126 7.74 -25.69 -17.11
CA GLY A 126 6.77 -25.63 -16.02
C GLY A 126 7.06 -24.50 -15.05
N TYR A 127 6.71 -24.73 -13.80
CA TYR A 127 6.92 -23.78 -12.73
C TYR A 127 7.59 -24.45 -11.53
N SER A 128 8.56 -23.77 -10.95
CA SER A 128 9.18 -24.13 -9.67
C SER A 128 8.68 -23.25 -8.54
N ALA A 129 8.43 -23.86 -7.41
CA ALA A 129 8.06 -23.16 -6.19
C ALA A 129 9.32 -22.90 -5.37
N VAL A 130 9.61 -21.62 -5.09
CA VAL A 130 10.82 -21.21 -4.38
C VAL A 130 10.44 -20.63 -3.03
N PRO A 131 10.93 -21.18 -1.91
CA PRO A 131 10.70 -20.62 -0.60
C PRO A 131 11.49 -19.32 -0.42
N PHE A 132 11.02 -18.47 0.50
CA PHE A 132 11.67 -17.19 0.76
C PHE A 132 13.10 -17.35 1.31
N ILE A 133 13.28 -18.31 2.22
CA ILE A 133 14.59 -18.69 2.76
C ILE A 133 14.84 -20.18 2.65
N LEU A 134 16.09 -20.56 2.58
CA LEU A 134 16.55 -21.95 2.47
C LEU A 134 17.46 -22.31 3.65
N SER A 135 17.37 -23.54 4.10
CA SER A 135 18.30 -24.16 5.07
C SER A 135 18.62 -23.29 6.28
N PRO A 136 17.63 -22.75 7.04
CA PRO A 136 17.91 -21.93 8.21
C PRO A 136 18.64 -22.75 9.28
N LYS A 137 19.70 -22.16 9.83
CA LYS A 137 20.50 -22.71 10.93
C LYS A 137 20.66 -21.63 11.99
N TRP A 138 20.80 -22.02 13.23
CA TRP A 138 21.01 -21.09 14.35
C TRP A 138 21.85 -21.69 15.46
N ASN A 139 22.55 -20.82 16.16
CA ASN A 139 23.16 -21.12 17.44
C ASN A 139 22.52 -20.27 18.55
N SER A 140 23.20 -20.04 19.66
CA SER A 140 22.69 -19.20 20.76
C SER A 140 22.56 -17.72 20.42
N LYS A 141 23.35 -17.20 19.44
CA LYS A 141 23.44 -15.78 19.12
C LYS A 141 23.03 -15.47 17.67
N ASN A 142 23.37 -16.35 16.73
CA ASN A 142 23.31 -16.09 15.30
C ASN A 142 22.30 -16.99 14.60
N ILE A 143 21.76 -16.46 13.51
CA ILE A 143 20.86 -17.11 12.56
C ILE A 143 21.55 -17.06 11.19
N TYR A 144 21.66 -18.21 10.54
CA TYR A 144 22.21 -18.37 9.20
C TYR A 144 21.12 -18.92 8.29
N PHE A 145 21.00 -18.40 7.11
CA PHE A 145 20.10 -18.95 6.09
C PHE A 145 20.59 -18.56 4.70
N LYS A 146 20.04 -19.21 3.70
CA LYS A 146 20.30 -18.94 2.29
C LYS A 146 19.03 -18.38 1.65
N MET A 147 19.21 -17.59 0.61
CA MET A 147 18.13 -17.17 -0.28
C MET A 147 18.49 -17.53 -1.71
N ASP A 148 17.51 -18.05 -2.43
CA ASP A 148 17.67 -18.36 -3.85
C ASP A 148 17.98 -17.09 -4.65
N LYS A 149 18.84 -17.22 -5.67
CA LYS A 149 19.23 -16.13 -6.56
C LYS A 149 18.01 -15.49 -7.23
N ALA A 150 17.01 -16.28 -7.61
CA ALA A 150 15.78 -15.78 -8.21
C ALA A 150 14.96 -14.94 -7.22
N VAL A 151 14.84 -15.34 -5.95
CA VAL A 151 14.19 -14.55 -4.91
C VAL A 151 14.92 -13.23 -4.72
N MET A 152 16.25 -13.25 -4.66
CA MET A 152 17.06 -12.03 -4.57
C MET A 152 16.86 -11.12 -5.78
N LYS A 153 16.80 -11.66 -6.98
CA LYS A 153 16.50 -10.90 -8.21
C LYS A 153 15.17 -10.14 -8.11
N HIS A 154 14.13 -10.78 -7.59
CA HIS A 154 12.83 -10.10 -7.36
C HIS A 154 12.89 -9.04 -6.27
N LEU A 155 13.68 -9.23 -5.21
CA LEU A 155 13.86 -8.22 -4.15
C LEU A 155 14.64 -6.99 -4.63
N LEU A 156 15.58 -7.19 -5.54
CA LEU A 156 16.45 -6.14 -6.09
C LEU A 156 15.89 -5.47 -7.35
N ASN A 157 14.85 -6.02 -7.97
CA ASN A 157 14.21 -5.41 -9.14
C ASN A 157 13.49 -4.11 -8.76
N MET A 158 14.17 -2.99 -8.96
CA MET A 158 13.73 -1.64 -8.60
C MET A 158 13.07 -0.87 -9.76
N SER A 159 12.63 -1.54 -10.82
CA SER A 159 11.87 -0.91 -11.92
C SER A 159 10.61 -0.18 -11.39
N SER A 160 10.03 -0.70 -10.32
CA SER A 160 8.95 -0.07 -9.56
C SER A 160 9.04 -0.49 -8.10
N TYR A 161 9.10 0.45 -7.18
CA TYR A 161 9.27 0.20 -5.75
C TYR A 161 8.33 1.05 -4.89
N PHE A 162 8.15 0.60 -3.65
CA PHE A 162 7.36 1.28 -2.62
C PHE A 162 8.20 1.45 -1.36
N PRO A 163 8.33 2.68 -0.83
CA PRO A 163 9.02 2.90 0.43
C PRO A 163 8.14 2.44 1.60
N LEU A 164 8.67 1.52 2.41
CA LEU A 164 8.05 1.03 3.63
C LEU A 164 8.85 1.51 4.84
N LYS A 165 8.19 1.96 5.91
CA LYS A 165 8.86 2.26 7.18
C LYS A 165 9.41 0.97 7.77
N LYS A 166 10.73 0.94 8.05
CA LYS A 166 11.43 -0.23 8.60
C LYS A 166 10.85 -0.67 9.94
N ASP A 167 10.45 0.29 10.78
CA ASP A 167 9.93 0.07 12.12
C ASP A 167 8.46 -0.38 12.16
N LEU A 168 7.74 -0.31 11.04
CA LEU A 168 6.30 -0.62 11.01
C LEU A 168 5.97 -2.00 11.61
N PRO A 169 6.60 -3.13 11.23
CA PRO A 169 6.31 -4.44 11.82
C PRO A 169 6.66 -4.55 13.31
N TYR A 170 7.39 -3.59 13.86
CA TYR A 170 7.80 -3.58 15.27
C TYR A 170 6.80 -2.85 16.17
N VAL A 171 5.99 -1.95 15.61
CA VAL A 171 5.05 -1.10 16.36
C VAL A 171 3.60 -1.49 16.20
N VAL A 172 3.24 -2.12 15.06
CA VAL A 172 1.85 -2.53 14.79
C VAL A 172 1.40 -3.68 15.67
N SER A 173 0.10 -3.76 15.90
CA SER A 173 -0.55 -4.80 16.68
C SER A 173 -1.02 -5.99 15.82
N SER A 174 -1.33 -5.74 14.55
CA SER A 174 -1.90 -6.73 13.64
C SER A 174 -0.94 -7.09 12.50
N PRO A 175 -0.73 -8.39 12.22
CA PRO A 175 0.03 -8.82 11.06
C PRO A 175 -0.64 -8.41 9.73
N ASN A 176 -1.94 -8.16 9.76
CA ASN A 176 -2.70 -7.74 8.60
C ASN A 176 -2.40 -6.29 8.17
N THR A 177 -1.81 -5.48 9.05
CA THR A 177 -1.52 -4.06 8.79
C THR A 177 -0.55 -3.90 7.63
N LEU A 178 0.56 -4.65 7.62
CA LEU A 178 1.51 -4.61 6.51
C LEU A 178 0.89 -5.10 5.21
N ARG A 179 0.16 -6.20 5.25
CA ARG A 179 -0.51 -6.79 4.09
C ARG A 179 -1.51 -5.82 3.46
N PHE A 180 -2.34 -5.19 4.28
CA PHE A 180 -3.32 -4.21 3.80
C PHE A 180 -2.66 -2.93 3.31
N LEU A 181 -1.60 -2.45 3.97
CA LEU A 181 -0.81 -1.33 3.48
C LEU A 181 -0.23 -1.62 2.09
N MET A 182 0.32 -2.82 1.85
CA MET A 182 0.81 -3.21 0.53
C MET A 182 -0.31 -3.18 -0.52
N TRP A 183 -1.52 -3.59 -0.15
CA TRP A 183 -2.70 -3.51 -1.00
C TRP A 183 -3.13 -2.06 -1.28
N LEU A 184 -3.15 -1.18 -0.27
CA LEU A 184 -3.45 0.25 -0.44
C LEU A 184 -2.46 0.94 -1.40
N LEU A 185 -1.19 0.59 -1.33
CA LEU A 185 -0.15 1.17 -2.17
C LEU A 185 -0.34 0.89 -3.67
N LYS A 186 -1.10 -0.14 -4.06
CA LYS A 186 -1.52 -0.36 -5.46
C LYS A 186 -2.31 0.82 -6.01
N PHE A 187 -3.05 1.51 -5.15
CA PHE A 187 -4.02 2.54 -5.50
C PHE A 187 -3.59 3.94 -5.05
N GLN A 188 -2.37 4.11 -4.57
CA GLN A 188 -1.88 5.37 -4.00
C GLN A 188 -2.09 6.60 -4.93
N LYS A 189 -2.04 6.39 -6.25
CA LYS A 189 -2.29 7.46 -7.24
C LYS A 189 -3.76 7.84 -7.37
N GLN A 190 -4.68 7.05 -6.84
CA GLN A 190 -6.13 7.18 -7.05
C GLN A 190 -6.83 7.84 -5.87
N GLN A 191 -6.25 8.49 -4.94
CA GLN A 191 -6.87 9.14 -3.76
C GLN A 191 -8.01 8.36 -3.07
N PHE A 192 -8.83 7.63 -3.82
CA PHE A 192 -9.84 6.70 -3.30
C PHE A 192 -10.07 5.51 -4.25
N ILE A 193 -10.62 4.41 -3.70
CA ILE A 193 -11.07 3.22 -4.44
C ILE A 193 -12.45 2.78 -3.95
N VAL A 194 -13.17 2.13 -4.84
CA VAL A 194 -14.46 1.49 -4.53
C VAL A 194 -14.36 0.02 -4.92
N LYS A 195 -14.68 -0.88 -3.99
CA LYS A 195 -14.54 -2.33 -4.17
C LYS A 195 -15.68 -3.07 -3.49
N GLU A 196 -16.13 -4.16 -4.10
CA GLU A 196 -17.02 -5.10 -3.44
C GLU A 196 -16.29 -5.90 -2.36
N TYR A 197 -17.02 -6.29 -1.30
CA TYR A 197 -16.47 -7.10 -0.21
C TYR A 197 -15.78 -8.38 -0.70
N SER A 198 -16.45 -9.12 -1.60
CA SER A 198 -15.91 -10.35 -2.20
C SER A 198 -14.61 -10.11 -2.96
N GLN A 199 -14.51 -9.00 -3.66
CA GLN A 199 -13.33 -8.61 -4.42
C GLN A 199 -12.15 -8.25 -3.49
N ILE A 200 -12.42 -7.56 -2.37
CA ILE A 200 -11.39 -7.25 -1.36
C ILE A 200 -10.79 -8.55 -0.80
N LEU A 201 -11.65 -9.50 -0.40
CA LEU A 201 -11.18 -10.78 0.12
C LEU A 201 -10.33 -11.54 -0.91
N LYS A 202 -10.76 -11.55 -2.17
CA LYS A 202 -10.02 -12.18 -3.27
C LYS A 202 -8.67 -11.51 -3.51
N GLU A 203 -8.62 -10.18 -3.60
CA GLU A 203 -7.39 -9.42 -3.84
C GLU A 203 -6.40 -9.53 -2.68
N LEU A 204 -6.88 -9.72 -1.46
CA LEU A 204 -6.08 -10.00 -0.28
C LEU A 204 -5.80 -11.51 -0.08
N SER A 205 -6.19 -12.37 -1.02
CA SER A 205 -6.06 -13.84 -0.92
C SER A 205 -6.58 -14.39 0.42
N MET A 206 -7.68 -13.85 0.90
CA MET A 206 -8.31 -14.30 2.15
C MET A 206 -9.31 -15.42 1.86
N PRO A 207 -9.30 -16.51 2.65
CA PRO A 207 -10.34 -17.53 2.55
C PRO A 207 -11.73 -16.93 2.76
N LYS A 208 -12.71 -17.35 1.96
CA LYS A 208 -14.10 -16.82 2.03
C LYS A 208 -14.75 -17.00 3.42
N ASN A 209 -14.38 -18.02 4.13
CA ASN A 209 -14.89 -18.36 5.47
C ASN A 209 -14.11 -17.74 6.63
N LYS A 210 -13.02 -17.00 6.36
CA LYS A 210 -12.20 -16.38 7.42
C LYS A 210 -12.99 -15.35 8.22
N TYR A 211 -13.84 -14.59 7.53
CA TYR A 211 -14.78 -13.66 8.15
C TYR A 211 -16.20 -14.07 7.79
N GLU A 212 -16.97 -14.46 8.78
CA GLU A 212 -18.35 -14.95 8.60
C GLU A 212 -19.25 -13.91 7.92
N ASN A 213 -19.00 -12.64 8.26
CA ASN A 213 -19.77 -11.53 7.72
C ASN A 213 -18.94 -10.23 7.67
N ARG A 214 -19.51 -9.20 7.05
CA ARG A 214 -18.88 -7.88 6.91
C ARG A 214 -18.60 -7.21 8.25
N ALA A 215 -19.50 -7.34 9.22
CA ALA A 215 -19.31 -6.74 10.54
C ALA A 215 -18.08 -7.31 11.26
N LYS A 216 -17.84 -8.63 11.14
CA LYS A 216 -16.66 -9.28 11.67
C LYS A 216 -15.39 -8.82 10.93
N PHE A 217 -15.44 -8.70 9.61
CA PHE A 217 -14.33 -8.15 8.82
C PHE A 217 -13.99 -6.71 9.22
N GLU A 218 -14.97 -5.86 9.40
CA GLU A 218 -14.75 -4.48 9.85
C GLU A 218 -14.17 -4.42 11.26
N ARG A 219 -14.73 -5.21 12.20
CA ARG A 219 -14.29 -5.22 13.59
C ARG A 219 -12.88 -5.80 13.75
N ASP A 220 -12.63 -6.97 13.18
CA ASP A 220 -11.45 -7.78 13.48
C ASP A 220 -10.29 -7.50 12.52
N PHE A 221 -10.57 -6.89 11.35
CA PHE A 221 -9.57 -6.55 10.36
C PHE A 221 -9.44 -5.04 10.15
N LEU A 222 -10.45 -4.37 9.58
CA LEU A 222 -10.31 -2.99 9.12
C LEU A 222 -10.03 -2.00 10.27
N ARG A 223 -10.70 -2.14 11.41
CA ARG A 223 -10.51 -1.24 12.56
C ARG A 223 -9.10 -1.35 13.13
N ASN A 224 -8.59 -2.56 13.29
CA ASN A 224 -7.25 -2.79 13.83
C ASN A 224 -6.17 -2.26 12.87
N VAL A 225 -6.31 -2.56 11.58
CA VAL A 225 -5.41 -2.06 10.54
C VAL A 225 -5.43 -0.54 10.47
N LYS A 226 -6.61 0.07 10.54
CA LYS A 226 -6.76 1.53 10.53
C LYS A 226 -6.09 2.16 11.76
N ALA A 227 -6.32 1.64 12.95
CA ALA A 227 -5.72 2.15 14.18
C ALA A 227 -4.18 2.09 14.13
N ASP A 228 -3.62 0.98 13.62
CA ASP A 228 -2.18 0.84 13.43
C ASP A 228 -1.64 1.85 12.42
N LEU A 229 -2.29 2.00 11.25
CA LEU A 229 -1.82 2.93 10.21
C LEU A 229 -1.96 4.40 10.63
N ASP A 230 -3.04 4.76 11.33
CA ASP A 230 -3.22 6.11 11.87
C ASP A 230 -2.12 6.48 12.87
N SER A 231 -1.68 5.50 13.66
CA SER A 231 -0.69 5.74 14.72
C SER A 231 0.75 5.70 14.22
N PHE A 232 1.06 4.86 13.23
CA PHE A 232 2.46 4.49 12.94
C PHE A 232 2.90 4.68 11.49
N ASN A 233 1.97 4.97 10.55
CA ASN A 233 2.32 5.12 9.13
C ASN A 233 1.95 6.50 8.59
N ASP A 234 2.62 6.94 7.51
CA ASP A 234 2.34 8.23 6.87
C ASP A 234 1.06 8.17 6.00
N LEU A 235 0.72 6.99 5.49
CA LEU A 235 -0.49 6.75 4.70
C LEU A 235 -1.48 5.97 5.54
N SER A 236 -2.71 6.47 5.65
CA SER A 236 -3.84 5.77 6.24
C SER A 236 -5.09 5.94 5.38
N PHE A 237 -6.23 5.45 5.87
CA PHE A 237 -7.48 5.44 5.10
C PHE A 237 -8.70 5.62 6.00
N ASN A 238 -9.75 6.24 5.45
CA ASN A 238 -11.11 6.12 5.93
C ASN A 238 -11.89 5.18 5.03
N TYR A 239 -12.91 4.54 5.57
CA TYR A 239 -13.78 3.68 4.79
C TYR A 239 -15.25 3.89 5.13
N SER A 240 -16.10 3.59 4.17
CA SER A 240 -17.54 3.45 4.36
C SER A 240 -18.02 2.22 3.58
N CYS A 241 -19.08 1.58 4.07
CA CYS A 241 -19.66 0.42 3.40
C CYS A 241 -21.16 0.68 3.14
N ASN A 242 -21.57 0.52 1.89
CA ASN A 242 -22.98 0.58 1.51
C ASN A 242 -23.33 -0.66 0.69
N ARG A 243 -24.28 -1.48 1.18
CA ARG A 243 -24.77 -2.70 0.52
C ARG A 243 -23.63 -3.67 0.09
N GLY A 244 -22.54 -3.74 0.86
CA GLY A 244 -21.39 -4.61 0.56
C GLY A 244 -20.35 -4.01 -0.37
N ILE A 245 -20.53 -2.76 -0.78
CA ILE A 245 -19.55 -1.98 -1.55
C ILE A 245 -18.80 -1.08 -0.58
N TYR A 246 -17.48 -1.30 -0.49
CA TYR A 246 -16.56 -0.49 0.32
C TYR A 246 -15.98 0.64 -0.51
N SER A 247 -15.94 1.82 0.10
CA SER A 247 -15.24 2.99 -0.41
C SER A 247 -14.12 3.34 0.55
N PHE A 248 -12.87 3.33 0.08
CA PHE A 248 -11.70 3.73 0.86
C PHE A 248 -11.18 5.06 0.36
N VAL A 249 -10.89 5.97 1.28
CA VAL A 249 -10.32 7.29 1.02
C VAL A 249 -8.98 7.36 1.71
N PHE A 250 -7.93 7.69 0.96
CA PHE A 250 -6.56 7.74 1.47
C PHE A 250 -6.21 9.14 1.96
N TYR A 251 -5.44 9.20 3.04
CA TYR A 251 -4.94 10.46 3.58
C TYR A 251 -3.53 10.31 4.17
N ASP A 252 -2.83 11.45 4.26
CA ASP A 252 -1.51 11.54 4.87
C ASP A 252 -1.67 11.92 6.35
N THR A 253 -1.23 11.05 7.25
CA THR A 253 -1.35 11.24 8.70
C THR A 253 -0.45 12.34 9.25
N ARG A 254 0.60 12.74 8.50
CA ARG A 254 1.53 13.82 8.90
C ARG A 254 0.89 15.20 8.81
N ASN A 255 -0.07 15.37 7.90
CA ASN A 255 -0.78 16.62 7.70
C ASN A 255 -1.93 16.82 8.70
N SER A 256 -2.16 15.84 9.58
CA SER A 256 -3.24 15.82 10.56
C SER A 256 -2.81 16.33 11.95
N VAL A 257 -1.89 17.29 12.00
CA VAL A 257 -1.47 17.93 13.26
C VAL A 257 -2.54 18.96 13.68
N GLY A 258 -3.58 18.48 14.33
CA GLY A 258 -4.64 19.27 14.94
C GLY A 258 -5.86 18.40 15.22
N GLU A 259 -6.30 18.34 16.45
CA GLU A 259 -7.44 17.52 16.91
C GLU A 259 -8.79 17.79 16.21
N ASN A 260 -8.83 18.72 15.25
CA ASN A 260 -10.04 19.16 14.53
C ASN A 260 -9.98 19.03 13.01
N GLN A 261 -8.94 18.43 12.40
CA GLN A 261 -8.98 18.19 10.96
C GLN A 261 -9.83 16.96 10.64
N LYS A 262 -11.06 17.20 10.18
CA LYS A 262 -11.89 16.19 9.52
C LYS A 262 -11.14 15.71 8.28
N TYR A 263 -10.77 14.44 8.25
CA TYR A 263 -10.29 13.79 7.03
C TYR A 263 -11.36 13.92 5.94
N PRO A 264 -10.95 14.18 4.67
CA PRO A 264 -11.91 14.31 3.60
C PRO A 264 -12.74 13.04 3.48
N THR A 265 -14.04 13.20 3.47
CA THR A 265 -14.98 12.12 3.21
C THR A 265 -14.93 11.72 1.75
N LEU A 266 -15.42 10.51 1.42
CA LEU A 266 -15.57 10.10 0.03
C LEU A 266 -16.36 11.14 -0.79
N ASN A 267 -17.43 11.69 -0.21
CA ASN A 267 -18.26 12.70 -0.86
C ASN A 267 -17.46 13.96 -1.20
N GLU A 268 -16.66 14.46 -0.28
CA GLU A 268 -15.80 15.64 -0.49
C GLU A 268 -14.78 15.39 -1.61
N LEU A 269 -14.14 14.23 -1.65
CA LEU A 269 -13.20 13.89 -2.71
C LEU A 269 -13.88 13.72 -4.07
N GLN A 270 -15.09 13.15 -4.11
CA GLN A 270 -15.89 13.07 -5.33
C GLN A 270 -16.26 14.46 -5.84
N ILE A 271 -16.62 15.39 -4.94
CA ILE A 271 -16.88 16.79 -5.27
C ILE A 271 -15.62 17.43 -5.88
N VAL A 272 -14.48 17.34 -5.22
CA VAL A 272 -13.21 17.91 -5.73
C VAL A 272 -12.86 17.38 -7.12
N ARG A 273 -13.01 16.09 -7.36
CA ARG A 273 -12.76 15.48 -8.69
C ARG A 273 -13.72 15.98 -9.74
N SER A 274 -15.00 16.04 -9.41
CA SER A 274 -16.03 16.54 -10.34
C SER A 274 -15.78 18.01 -10.69
N LEU A 275 -15.42 18.84 -9.72
CA LEU A 275 -15.09 20.24 -9.95
C LEU A 275 -13.84 20.40 -10.84
N LYS A 276 -12.78 19.61 -10.59
CA LYS A 276 -11.58 19.62 -11.43
C LYS A 276 -11.87 19.21 -12.87
N TYR A 277 -12.72 18.19 -13.05
CA TYR A 277 -13.15 17.74 -14.37
C TYR A 277 -13.99 18.80 -15.08
N LEU A 278 -14.98 19.39 -14.39
CA LEU A 278 -15.86 20.43 -14.94
C LEU A 278 -15.06 21.71 -15.26
N LYS A 279 -14.12 22.13 -14.42
CA LYS A 279 -13.22 23.26 -14.68
C LYS A 279 -12.57 23.12 -16.04
N LYS A 280 -11.93 21.97 -16.30
CA LYS A 280 -11.23 21.73 -17.56
C LYS A 280 -12.17 21.58 -18.75
N ARG A 281 -13.32 20.90 -18.57
CA ARG A 281 -14.24 20.58 -19.68
C ARG A 281 -15.14 21.76 -20.07
N ARG A 282 -15.48 22.63 -19.12
CA ARG A 282 -16.46 23.71 -19.26
C ARG A 282 -15.83 25.09 -19.18
N ASP A 283 -14.50 25.19 -19.11
CA ASP A 283 -13.74 26.44 -18.98
C ASP A 283 -14.27 27.35 -17.88
N LEU A 284 -14.37 26.80 -16.66
CA LEU A 284 -14.99 27.49 -15.52
C LEU A 284 -13.96 28.36 -14.78
N SER A 285 -14.36 29.59 -14.45
CA SER A 285 -13.62 30.48 -13.57
C SER A 285 -13.58 29.96 -12.12
N GLU A 286 -12.68 30.48 -11.28
CA GLU A 286 -12.63 30.13 -9.86
C GLU A 286 -13.93 30.46 -9.12
N ASN A 287 -14.60 31.57 -9.49
CA ASN A 287 -15.89 31.95 -8.93
C ASN A 287 -16.95 30.88 -9.25
N ASN A 288 -16.98 30.42 -10.50
CA ASN A 288 -17.90 29.37 -10.94
C ASN A 288 -17.66 28.04 -10.20
N ILE A 289 -16.40 27.68 -9.96
CA ILE A 289 -16.03 26.52 -9.17
C ILE A 289 -16.50 26.63 -7.73
N ASN A 290 -16.38 27.79 -7.10
CA ASN A 290 -16.86 28.02 -5.74
C ASN A 290 -18.38 27.92 -5.62
N VAL A 291 -19.11 28.42 -6.63
CA VAL A 291 -20.57 28.30 -6.71
C VAL A 291 -20.98 26.82 -6.82
N LEU A 292 -20.36 26.08 -7.76
CA LEU A 292 -20.64 24.65 -7.93
C LEU A 292 -20.27 23.83 -6.68
N LYS A 293 -19.17 24.20 -6.00
CA LYS A 293 -18.76 23.54 -4.76
C LYS A 293 -19.86 23.62 -3.71
N LYS A 294 -20.39 24.81 -3.46
CA LYS A 294 -21.50 25.02 -2.53
C LYS A 294 -22.74 24.22 -2.93
N LEU A 295 -23.07 24.17 -4.22
CA LEU A 295 -24.21 23.37 -4.73
C LEU A 295 -23.99 21.87 -4.47
N PHE A 296 -22.78 21.35 -4.70
CA PHE A 296 -22.44 19.96 -4.41
C PHE A 296 -22.52 19.62 -2.92
N GLU A 297 -22.09 20.55 -2.05
CA GLU A 297 -22.16 20.38 -0.60
C GLU A 297 -23.61 20.32 -0.11
N VAL A 298 -24.48 21.18 -0.64
CA VAL A 298 -25.90 21.24 -0.24
C VAL A 298 -26.73 20.10 -0.82
N LYS A 299 -26.60 19.82 -2.11
CA LYS A 299 -27.45 18.84 -2.81
C LYS A 299 -26.89 17.41 -2.82
N GLY A 300 -25.62 17.24 -2.43
CA GLY A 300 -24.91 15.97 -2.45
C GLY A 300 -24.37 15.60 -3.84
N HIS A 301 -23.17 15.02 -3.87
CA HIS A 301 -22.44 14.69 -5.09
C HIS A 301 -23.25 13.79 -6.04
N SER A 302 -23.83 12.69 -5.53
CA SER A 302 -24.49 11.67 -6.36
C SER A 302 -25.73 12.21 -7.07
N LYS A 303 -26.51 13.09 -6.41
CA LYS A 303 -27.70 13.72 -7.01
C LYS A 303 -27.29 14.72 -8.07
N LEU A 304 -26.42 15.66 -7.73
CA LEU A 304 -26.04 16.74 -8.62
C LEU A 304 -25.23 16.24 -9.83
N SER A 305 -24.32 15.27 -9.66
CA SER A 305 -23.56 14.71 -10.78
C SER A 305 -24.42 14.03 -11.82
N LYS A 306 -25.45 13.28 -11.41
CA LYS A 306 -26.40 12.66 -12.34
C LYS A 306 -27.20 13.73 -13.11
N THR A 307 -27.55 14.81 -12.43
CA THR A 307 -28.28 15.94 -13.01
C THR A 307 -27.43 16.69 -14.03
N LEU A 308 -26.17 16.97 -13.73
CA LEU A 308 -25.26 17.71 -14.60
C LEU A 308 -24.78 16.90 -15.81
N ASN A 309 -24.64 15.56 -15.64
CA ASN A 309 -24.20 14.66 -16.70
C ASN A 309 -25.38 14.26 -17.60
N GLY A 310 -25.50 14.91 -18.75
CA GLY A 310 -26.49 14.54 -19.77
C GLY A 310 -27.73 15.44 -19.87
N LYS A 311 -27.92 16.37 -18.91
CA LYS A 311 -29.07 17.28 -18.93
C LYS A 311 -28.72 18.70 -19.38
N ILE A 312 -27.45 19.08 -19.36
CA ILE A 312 -26.98 20.38 -19.80
C ILE A 312 -26.18 20.23 -21.09
N ASN A 313 -26.50 21.07 -22.07
CA ASN A 313 -25.85 21.02 -23.39
C ASN A 313 -24.32 20.98 -23.27
N ALA A 314 -23.71 20.04 -23.98
CA ALA A 314 -22.27 19.78 -23.94
C ALA A 314 -21.41 20.97 -24.43
N LYS A 315 -21.98 21.89 -25.23
CA LYS A 315 -21.31 23.05 -25.79
C LYS A 315 -21.27 24.28 -24.85
N MET A 316 -22.07 24.30 -23.76
CA MET A 316 -22.10 25.41 -22.82
C MET A 316 -20.81 25.47 -21.99
N GLN A 317 -20.27 26.66 -21.83
CA GLN A 317 -19.01 26.92 -21.11
C GLN A 317 -19.16 28.15 -20.20
N GLY A 318 -18.21 28.34 -19.27
CA GLY A 318 -18.12 29.51 -18.40
C GLY A 318 -19.41 29.80 -17.63
N ASP A 319 -19.80 31.07 -17.63
CA ASP A 319 -20.97 31.59 -16.91
C ASP A 319 -22.31 31.08 -17.48
N ASP A 320 -22.38 30.79 -18.78
CA ASP A 320 -23.59 30.25 -19.40
C ASP A 320 -23.89 28.81 -18.93
N TYR A 321 -22.83 28.03 -18.70
CA TYR A 321 -22.98 26.72 -18.06
C TYR A 321 -23.57 26.85 -16.65
N ILE A 322 -23.10 27.81 -15.85
CA ILE A 322 -23.58 28.03 -14.49
C ILE A 322 -25.06 28.49 -14.50
N LYS A 323 -25.43 29.41 -15.39
CA LYS A 323 -26.82 29.82 -15.56
C LYS A 323 -27.71 28.64 -15.91
N ALA A 324 -27.30 27.79 -16.85
CA ALA A 324 -28.03 26.59 -17.21
C ALA A 324 -28.19 25.60 -16.05
N VAL A 325 -27.17 25.46 -15.19
CA VAL A 325 -27.26 24.64 -13.97
C VAL A 325 -28.36 25.16 -13.04
N PHE A 326 -28.41 26.46 -12.80
CA PHE A 326 -29.45 27.06 -11.94
C PHE A 326 -30.83 26.92 -12.53
N VAL A 327 -31.03 27.27 -13.82
CA VAL A 327 -32.31 27.11 -14.52
C VAL A 327 -32.83 25.67 -14.43
N TYR A 328 -31.92 24.71 -14.63
CA TYR A 328 -32.29 23.28 -14.51
C TYR A 328 -32.67 22.88 -13.08
N LEU A 329 -32.02 23.44 -12.08
CA LEU A 329 -32.30 23.12 -10.67
C LEU A 329 -33.58 23.75 -10.16
N GLU A 330 -34.01 24.88 -10.74
CA GLU A 330 -35.26 25.56 -10.45
C GLU A 330 -36.43 24.95 -11.22
N ASN A 331 -36.24 24.60 -12.48
CA ASN A 331 -37.26 24.01 -13.35
C ASN A 331 -36.73 22.79 -14.12
N PRO A 332 -36.73 21.58 -13.52
CA PRO A 332 -36.18 20.37 -14.16
C PRO A 332 -36.88 19.97 -15.49
N ALA A 333 -38.06 20.46 -15.76
CA ALA A 333 -38.85 20.13 -16.96
C ALA A 333 -38.47 20.95 -18.20
N THR A 334 -37.72 22.07 -18.08
CA THR A 334 -37.50 23.04 -19.17
C THR A 334 -36.32 22.73 -20.05
N LEU A 335 -35.46 21.76 -19.72
CA LEU A 335 -34.24 21.41 -20.45
C LEU A 335 -34.24 19.92 -20.88
N SER A 336 -35.36 19.40 -21.35
CA SER A 336 -35.35 18.16 -22.15
C SER A 336 -34.78 18.49 -23.54
N PRO A 337 -33.88 17.64 -24.09
CA PRO A 337 -33.21 17.87 -25.36
C PRO A 337 -34.21 17.88 -26.52
#